data_b3edaea3dae66ba0c2cba24c89ff9bbc
#
_entry.id   b3edaea3dae66ba0c2cba24c89ff9bbc
#
_cell.length_a   1.000
_cell.length_b   1.000
_cell.length_c   1.000
_cell.angle_alpha   90.00
_cell.angle_beta   90.00
_cell.angle_gamma   90.00
#
_symmetry.space_group_name_H-M   'P 1'
#
loop_
_entity.id
_entity.type
_entity.pdbx_description
1 polymer ?
#
loop_
_entity_poly.entity_id
_entity_poly.type
_entity_poly.pdbx_seq_one_letter_code
_entity_poly.pdbx_strand_id
1 'polypeptide(L)'
;MLVFDTETRTDAAQALTFGSYRFFDDGVCLEEGLFYADDLPAAERAALQAYVKTHPAATDRRVGLPQLRLLLKTEFLDKLYIAAYKTRALICGFNLPFDLSRLACKFSSARDRFTGGFSLTFWDYVDDRGERREDKYRPRIAIKHIDSKRALKGFAGRLEPDETDLIPEGSTTGKPDHSYGFRGHFLDLRTLAFALTDRGHSLQSACDAFGVREGKGNADRHGVVSASYIDYNRQDVAATAALAFKLLEEYDRFDVDLQETQAYSPASLGKAHLRRMGIPPIFERQPNFPKRYIGYAQSAFVGARAGCHIRKVSVPIVATDVLSNYTTVNALMGLWKYVIAREINVVPNCKAEISEFLETITIESLFESQTWLRLPAFVRVISDGDILPTRARYSYESNDYQVALSYLYGSSDDPNEGLWFALPDLVASVILTGRIPKIVDAFRIVPKGQLARLRPIELRGAVTIDPRRQDFFRTVIEERKRLASNTALSAEERHRLDKALKVLANATSYGIFAEML
;
A
#
# COMPACT_ATOMS: atom_id res chain seq x y z
N MET A 1 -4.32 -15.32 16.89
CA MET A 1 -4.77 -14.00 16.36
C MET A 1 -5.70 -13.33 17.37
N LEU A 2 -5.50 -12.04 17.64
CA LEU A 2 -6.40 -11.21 18.46
C LEU A 2 -7.07 -10.17 17.56
N VAL A 3 -8.39 -10.17 17.50
CA VAL A 3 -9.21 -9.20 16.75
C VAL A 3 -9.99 -8.37 17.75
N PHE A 4 -10.00 -7.05 17.60
CA PHE A 4 -10.76 -6.16 18.47
C PHE A 4 -11.24 -4.91 17.74
N ASP A 5 -12.24 -4.25 18.31
CA ASP A 5 -12.80 -2.99 17.84
C ASP A 5 -13.23 -2.15 19.05
N THR A 6 -13.17 -0.83 18.93
CA THR A 6 -13.45 0.12 20.02
C THR A 6 -14.60 1.04 19.71
N GLU A 7 -15.45 1.29 20.72
CA GLU A 7 -16.53 2.25 20.65
C GLU A 7 -16.22 3.48 21.50
N THR A 8 -16.63 4.64 21.01
CA THR A 8 -16.28 5.93 21.60
C THR A 8 -17.49 6.81 21.82
N ARG A 9 -17.29 7.87 22.61
CA ARG A 9 -18.22 9.01 22.66
C ARG A 9 -18.29 9.66 21.26
N THR A 10 -19.43 10.25 20.95
CA THR A 10 -19.67 10.94 19.67
C THR A 10 -19.25 12.41 19.68
N ASP A 11 -18.68 12.90 20.78
CA ASP A 11 -18.13 14.24 20.89
C ASP A 11 -16.74 14.36 20.27
N ALA A 12 -16.18 15.57 20.27
CA ALA A 12 -14.87 15.84 19.66
C ALA A 12 -13.70 15.09 20.34
N ALA A 13 -13.83 14.70 21.62
CA ALA A 13 -12.80 13.95 22.33
C ALA A 13 -12.74 12.49 21.89
N GLN A 14 -13.86 11.92 21.44
CA GLN A 14 -13.99 10.52 21.05
C GLN A 14 -13.37 9.59 22.10
N ALA A 15 -13.64 9.87 23.38
CA ALA A 15 -13.13 9.06 24.47
C ALA A 15 -13.68 7.62 24.39
N LEU A 16 -12.84 6.64 24.70
CA LEU A 16 -13.24 5.25 24.77
C LEU A 16 -14.43 5.07 25.70
N THR A 17 -15.43 4.29 25.29
CA THR A 17 -16.50 3.81 26.15
C THR A 17 -16.29 2.33 26.47
N PHE A 18 -16.36 1.49 25.46
CA PHE A 18 -16.11 0.06 25.56
C PHE A 18 -15.58 -0.46 24.23
N GLY A 19 -15.25 -1.71 24.17
CA GLY A 19 -14.93 -2.44 22.93
C GLY A 19 -15.17 -3.93 23.13
N SER A 20 -15.06 -4.68 22.07
CA SER A 20 -15.08 -6.14 22.13
C SER A 20 -13.85 -6.74 21.44
N TYR A 21 -13.57 -7.98 21.79
CA TYR A 21 -12.46 -8.72 21.19
C TYR A 21 -12.78 -10.20 21.06
N ARG A 22 -12.07 -10.84 20.12
CA ARG A 22 -12.01 -12.30 19.98
C ARG A 22 -10.57 -12.76 19.87
N PHE A 23 -10.24 -13.82 20.58
CA PHE A 23 -8.93 -14.46 20.48
C PHE A 23 -9.08 -15.82 19.80
N PHE A 24 -8.28 -16.02 18.76
CA PHE A 24 -8.27 -17.23 17.94
C PHE A 24 -6.92 -17.93 18.02
N ASP A 25 -6.96 -19.26 18.06
CA ASP A 25 -5.82 -20.12 17.83
C ASP A 25 -6.18 -21.11 16.73
N ASP A 26 -5.32 -21.22 15.72
CA ASP A 26 -5.51 -22.08 14.54
C ASP A 26 -6.95 -21.98 13.94
N GLY A 27 -7.46 -20.76 13.80
CA GLY A 27 -8.80 -20.51 13.26
C GLY A 27 -9.96 -20.74 14.23
N VAL A 28 -9.68 -21.26 15.42
CA VAL A 28 -10.71 -21.57 16.44
C VAL A 28 -10.83 -20.43 17.44
N CYS A 29 -12.04 -19.90 17.64
CA CYS A 29 -12.29 -18.87 18.65
C CYS A 29 -12.24 -19.48 20.05
N LEU A 30 -11.22 -19.13 20.83
CA LEU A 30 -11.02 -19.64 22.19
C LEU A 30 -11.61 -18.72 23.26
N GLU A 31 -11.63 -17.42 23.03
CA GLU A 31 -12.14 -16.45 23.98
C GLU A 31 -12.82 -15.29 23.26
N GLU A 32 -13.94 -14.85 23.78
CA GLU A 32 -14.62 -13.62 23.44
C GLU A 32 -14.83 -12.78 24.69
N GLY A 33 -14.69 -11.47 24.58
CA GLY A 33 -14.92 -10.58 25.69
C GLY A 33 -15.22 -9.15 25.28
N LEU A 34 -15.66 -8.42 26.28
CA LEU A 34 -15.84 -6.97 26.26
C LEU A 34 -14.77 -6.34 27.14
N PHE A 35 -14.39 -5.13 26.84
CA PHE A 35 -13.59 -4.29 27.72
C PHE A 35 -14.15 -2.86 27.76
N TYR A 36 -13.91 -2.14 28.84
CA TYR A 36 -14.49 -0.80 29.02
C TYR A 36 -13.48 0.17 29.65
N ALA A 37 -13.69 1.48 29.40
CA ALA A 37 -12.85 2.53 29.94
C ALA A 37 -12.89 2.52 31.48
N ASP A 38 -11.73 2.73 32.11
CA ASP A 38 -11.56 2.66 33.56
C ASP A 38 -12.46 3.71 34.29
N ASP A 39 -12.81 4.81 33.61
CA ASP A 39 -13.64 5.92 34.07
C ASP A 39 -15.09 5.86 33.55
N LEU A 40 -15.53 4.70 33.01
CA LEU A 40 -16.90 4.56 32.49
C LEU A 40 -17.93 4.80 33.59
N PRO A 41 -19.01 5.60 33.35
CA PRO A 41 -20.07 5.86 34.31
C PRO A 41 -20.70 4.58 34.87
N ALA A 42 -21.07 4.60 36.17
CA ALA A 42 -21.58 3.42 36.88
C ALA A 42 -22.81 2.78 36.20
N ALA A 43 -23.72 3.60 35.65
CA ALA A 43 -24.91 3.09 34.95
C ALA A 43 -24.54 2.33 33.67
N GLU A 44 -23.59 2.83 32.87
CA GLU A 44 -23.14 2.17 31.65
C GLU A 44 -22.32 0.90 31.94
N ARG A 45 -21.53 0.93 33.02
CA ARG A 45 -20.80 -0.25 33.50
C ARG A 45 -21.80 -1.34 33.97
N ALA A 46 -22.87 -0.95 34.70
CA ALA A 46 -23.91 -1.88 35.07
C ALA A 46 -24.62 -2.51 33.87
N ALA A 47 -24.83 -1.76 32.79
CA ALA A 47 -25.37 -2.30 31.54
C ALA A 47 -24.45 -3.37 30.92
N LEU A 48 -23.12 -3.14 30.86
CA LEU A 48 -22.15 -4.15 30.41
C LEU A 48 -22.18 -5.40 31.31
N GLN A 49 -22.20 -5.23 32.63
CA GLN A 49 -22.26 -6.32 33.60
C GLN A 49 -23.56 -7.16 33.48
N ALA A 50 -24.69 -6.51 33.24
CA ALA A 50 -25.96 -7.20 33.00
C ALA A 50 -25.92 -7.97 31.67
N TYR A 51 -25.36 -7.36 30.63
CA TYR A 51 -25.23 -7.98 29.31
C TYR A 51 -24.40 -9.27 29.34
N VAL A 52 -23.22 -9.28 29.95
CA VAL A 52 -22.36 -10.47 29.98
C VAL A 52 -22.94 -11.63 30.80
N LYS A 53 -23.83 -11.35 31.73
CA LYS A 53 -24.53 -12.40 32.50
C LYS A 53 -25.58 -13.14 31.68
N THR A 54 -26.14 -12.51 30.67
CA THR A 54 -27.25 -13.03 29.86
C THR A 54 -26.85 -13.50 28.47
N HIS A 55 -25.66 -13.13 28.02
CA HIS A 55 -25.17 -13.44 26.67
C HIS A 55 -23.91 -14.34 26.75
N PRO A 56 -23.94 -15.53 26.14
CA PRO A 56 -22.75 -16.40 26.06
C PRO A 56 -21.73 -15.85 25.11
N ALA A 57 -20.49 -16.31 25.25
CA ALA A 57 -19.44 -16.08 24.28
C ALA A 57 -19.71 -16.89 23.00
N ALA A 58 -19.35 -16.30 21.83
CA ALA A 58 -19.40 -17.01 20.55
C ALA A 58 -18.07 -17.73 20.28
N THR A 59 -17.70 -18.63 21.17
CA THR A 59 -16.49 -19.44 21.12
C THR A 59 -16.78 -20.88 20.68
N ASP A 60 -15.75 -21.63 20.33
CA ASP A 60 -15.90 -23.05 20.06
C ASP A 60 -16.38 -23.78 21.32
N ARG A 61 -17.41 -24.61 21.17
CA ARG A 61 -18.09 -25.29 22.31
C ARG A 61 -17.20 -26.34 23.00
N ARG A 62 -16.16 -26.83 22.36
CA ARG A 62 -15.31 -27.92 22.89
C ARG A 62 -14.10 -27.39 23.63
N VAL A 63 -13.50 -26.30 23.16
CA VAL A 63 -12.20 -25.80 23.66
C VAL A 63 -12.24 -24.34 24.08
N GLY A 64 -13.26 -23.59 23.66
CA GLY A 64 -13.40 -22.19 23.98
C GLY A 64 -14.05 -21.93 25.34
N LEU A 65 -13.80 -20.76 25.90
CA LEU A 65 -14.43 -20.33 27.16
C LEU A 65 -15.88 -19.95 26.88
N PRO A 66 -16.87 -20.62 27.54
CA PRO A 66 -18.30 -20.40 27.23
C PRO A 66 -18.85 -19.07 27.76
N GLN A 67 -18.15 -18.43 28.68
CA GLN A 67 -18.58 -17.17 29.29
C GLN A 67 -17.99 -15.99 28.59
N LEU A 68 -18.80 -15.00 28.25
CA LEU A 68 -18.37 -13.72 27.75
C LEU A 68 -17.56 -12.98 28.84
N ARG A 69 -16.30 -12.68 28.57
CA ARG A 69 -15.44 -11.97 29.53
C ARG A 69 -15.81 -10.49 29.59
N LEU A 70 -15.62 -9.88 30.74
CA LEU A 70 -15.71 -8.43 30.90
C LEU A 70 -14.44 -7.93 31.62
N LEU A 71 -13.66 -7.12 30.95
CA LEU A 71 -12.36 -6.63 31.40
C LEU A 71 -12.38 -5.11 31.57
N LEU A 72 -11.61 -4.60 32.52
CA LEU A 72 -11.20 -3.20 32.48
C LEU A 72 -10.28 -2.95 31.27
N LYS A 73 -10.22 -1.71 30.78
CA LYS A 73 -9.27 -1.34 29.73
C LYS A 73 -7.84 -1.74 30.08
N THR A 74 -7.43 -1.52 31.34
CA THR A 74 -6.11 -1.91 31.84
C THR A 74 -5.85 -3.42 31.75
N GLU A 75 -6.84 -4.25 32.09
CA GLU A 75 -6.74 -5.71 31.97
C GLU A 75 -6.69 -6.15 30.49
N PHE A 76 -7.47 -5.50 29.62
CA PHE A 76 -7.39 -5.75 28.18
C PHE A 76 -6.03 -5.34 27.60
N LEU A 77 -5.44 -4.24 28.06
CA LEU A 77 -4.09 -3.84 27.63
C LEU A 77 -3.03 -4.85 28.07
N ASP A 78 -3.15 -5.46 29.23
CA ASP A 78 -2.26 -6.57 29.65
C ASP A 78 -2.42 -7.78 28.74
N LYS A 79 -3.66 -8.13 28.37
CA LYS A 79 -3.93 -9.18 27.38
C LYS A 79 -3.32 -8.83 26.02
N LEU A 80 -3.51 -7.60 25.54
CA LEU A 80 -2.93 -7.11 24.29
C LEU A 80 -1.40 -7.20 24.32
N TYR A 81 -0.75 -6.82 25.43
CA TYR A 81 0.70 -6.93 25.59
C TYR A 81 1.17 -8.39 25.51
N ILE A 82 0.51 -9.30 26.24
CA ILE A 82 0.84 -10.73 26.20
C ILE A 82 0.67 -11.25 24.77
N ALA A 83 -0.45 -10.98 24.12
CA ALA A 83 -0.72 -11.44 22.77
C ALA A 83 0.26 -10.84 21.75
N ALA A 84 0.40 -9.51 21.72
CA ALA A 84 1.16 -8.83 20.68
C ALA A 84 2.67 -8.96 20.86
N TYR A 85 3.16 -8.88 22.11
CA TYR A 85 4.60 -8.81 22.38
C TYR A 85 5.18 -10.13 22.88
N LYS A 86 4.55 -10.78 23.86
CA LYS A 86 5.07 -12.00 24.45
C LYS A 86 4.84 -13.24 23.57
N THR A 87 3.62 -13.41 23.05
CA THR A 87 3.28 -14.57 22.22
C THR A 87 3.39 -14.28 20.72
N ARG A 88 3.70 -13.03 20.35
CA ARG A 88 3.85 -12.59 18.95
C ARG A 88 2.64 -12.91 18.06
N ALA A 89 1.45 -12.92 18.66
CA ALA A 89 0.21 -13.15 17.93
C ALA A 89 -0.08 -12.02 16.93
N LEU A 90 -0.79 -12.33 15.87
CA LEU A 90 -1.30 -11.36 14.92
C LEU A 90 -2.42 -10.52 15.57
N ILE A 91 -2.26 -9.20 15.57
CA ILE A 91 -3.23 -8.24 16.09
C ILE A 91 -3.97 -7.61 14.91
N CYS A 92 -5.28 -7.84 14.84
CA CYS A 92 -6.11 -7.42 13.71
C CYS A 92 -7.19 -6.44 14.13
N GLY A 93 -7.52 -5.51 13.24
CA GLY A 93 -8.69 -4.62 13.34
C GLY A 93 -8.99 -4.01 11.98
N PHE A 94 -10.16 -3.41 11.83
CA PHE A 94 -10.52 -2.65 10.64
C PHE A 94 -10.37 -1.16 10.93
N ASN A 95 -9.35 -0.52 10.36
CA ASN A 95 -8.87 0.80 10.74
C ASN A 95 -8.15 0.82 12.10
N LEU A 96 -7.36 -0.21 12.35
CA LEU A 96 -6.61 -0.45 13.59
C LEU A 96 -5.86 0.76 14.17
N PRO A 97 -5.31 1.72 13.39
CA PRO A 97 -4.73 2.95 13.92
C PRO A 97 -5.68 3.77 14.79
N PHE A 98 -6.97 3.81 14.43
CA PHE A 98 -7.98 4.50 15.23
C PHE A 98 -8.16 3.81 16.58
N ASP A 99 -8.39 2.50 16.59
CA ASP A 99 -8.63 1.71 17.79
C ASP A 99 -7.45 1.78 18.75
N LEU A 100 -6.24 1.62 18.24
CA LEU A 100 -5.02 1.79 19.04
C LEU A 100 -4.94 3.19 19.66
N SER A 101 -5.31 4.23 18.92
CA SER A 101 -5.27 5.59 19.46
C SER A 101 -6.26 5.81 20.62
N ARG A 102 -7.39 5.09 20.64
CA ARG A 102 -8.40 5.19 21.73
C ARG A 102 -7.97 4.47 23.01
N LEU A 103 -7.11 3.47 22.88
CA LEU A 103 -6.57 2.73 24.01
C LEU A 103 -5.40 3.43 24.70
N ALA A 104 -4.70 4.32 24.00
CA ALA A 104 -3.53 5.00 24.51
C ALA A 104 -3.85 5.98 25.66
N CYS A 105 -2.97 6.04 26.66
CA CYS A 105 -3.06 6.99 27.76
C CYS A 105 -2.29 8.29 27.49
N LYS A 106 -1.23 8.23 26.65
CA LYS A 106 -0.40 9.39 26.26
C LYS A 106 0.10 9.20 24.82
N PHE A 107 0.50 10.29 24.20
CA PHE A 107 1.16 10.27 22.90
C PHE A 107 2.30 11.29 22.84
N SER A 108 3.23 11.04 21.94
CA SER A 108 4.34 11.95 21.59
C SER A 108 4.67 11.79 20.10
N SER A 109 5.54 12.67 19.58
CA SER A 109 6.05 12.51 18.21
C SER A 109 6.86 11.23 18.09
N ALA A 110 6.62 10.47 17.03
CA ALA A 110 7.37 9.26 16.73
C ALA A 110 8.76 9.59 16.15
N ARG A 111 9.68 8.61 16.22
CA ARG A 111 11.06 8.72 15.73
C ARG A 111 11.35 7.66 14.68
N ASP A 112 12.56 7.70 14.12
CA ASP A 112 13.08 6.73 13.15
C ASP A 112 12.13 6.59 11.94
N ARG A 113 11.86 5.38 11.51
CA ARG A 113 10.95 5.09 10.38
C ARG A 113 9.53 5.64 10.55
N PHE A 114 9.14 5.97 11.78
CA PHE A 114 7.83 6.53 12.10
C PHE A 114 7.85 8.06 12.20
N THR A 115 8.96 8.74 11.89
CA THR A 115 9.07 10.21 11.92
C THR A 115 7.92 10.85 11.14
N GLY A 116 7.25 11.84 11.76
CA GLY A 116 6.03 12.45 11.25
C GLY A 116 4.73 11.75 11.67
N GLY A 117 4.82 10.70 12.48
CA GLY A 117 3.69 9.99 13.10
C GLY A 117 3.66 10.18 14.61
N PHE A 118 2.89 9.31 15.27
CA PHE A 118 2.66 9.33 16.72
C PHE A 118 3.26 8.10 17.38
N SER A 119 3.82 8.29 18.58
CA SER A 119 4.25 7.22 19.48
C SER A 119 3.28 7.18 20.66
N LEU A 120 2.54 6.10 20.79
CA LEU A 120 1.45 5.90 21.73
C LEU A 120 1.95 5.13 22.94
N THR A 121 1.65 5.64 24.16
CA THR A 121 1.89 4.97 25.44
C THR A 121 0.59 4.31 25.89
N PHE A 122 0.64 3.04 26.25
CA PHE A 122 -0.52 2.25 26.68
C PHE A 122 -0.46 1.88 28.16
N TRP A 123 0.74 1.78 28.70
CA TRP A 123 0.97 1.27 30.05
C TRP A 123 1.61 2.33 30.91
N ASP A 124 0.91 2.69 31.97
CA ASP A 124 1.39 3.57 33.02
C ASP A 124 1.11 2.93 34.40
N TYR A 125 1.81 3.39 35.40
CA TYR A 125 1.61 3.02 36.79
C TYR A 125 1.64 4.26 37.66
N VAL A 126 1.06 4.18 38.86
CA VAL A 126 1.12 5.22 39.87
C VAL A 126 2.33 4.94 40.76
N ASP A 127 3.26 5.90 40.85
CA ASP A 127 4.43 5.77 41.70
C ASP A 127 4.10 6.04 43.18
N ASP A 128 5.09 5.87 44.06
CA ASP A 128 4.94 6.09 45.51
C ASP A 128 4.57 7.52 45.90
N ARG A 129 4.67 8.46 44.96
CA ARG A 129 4.29 9.89 45.12
C ARG A 129 2.90 10.19 44.59
N GLY A 130 2.19 9.19 44.08
CA GLY A 130 0.87 9.32 43.45
C GLY A 130 0.92 9.89 42.01
N GLU A 131 2.10 9.97 41.39
CA GLU A 131 2.24 10.44 40.00
C GLU A 131 2.12 9.29 39.00
N ARG A 132 1.37 9.52 37.91
CA ARG A 132 1.29 8.55 36.80
C ARG A 132 2.57 8.63 35.97
N ARG A 133 3.29 7.50 35.91
CA ARG A 133 4.51 7.31 35.13
C ARG A 133 4.33 6.22 34.10
N GLU A 134 4.99 6.40 32.96
CA GLU A 134 5.05 5.40 31.91
C GLU A 134 5.83 4.16 32.37
N ASP A 135 5.28 2.98 32.08
CA ASP A 135 6.00 1.73 32.26
C ASP A 135 7.06 1.59 31.14
N LYS A 136 8.31 1.84 31.49
CA LYS A 136 9.46 1.81 30.58
C LYS A 136 9.82 0.39 30.09
N TYR A 137 9.33 -0.64 30.75
CA TYR A 137 9.57 -2.04 30.41
C TYR A 137 8.58 -2.57 29.39
N ARG A 138 7.59 -1.76 28.98
CA ARG A 138 6.63 -2.10 27.95
C ARG A 138 6.78 -1.18 26.73
N PRO A 139 6.87 -1.73 25.51
CA PRO A 139 7.13 -0.94 24.32
C PRO A 139 5.94 -0.05 23.96
N ARG A 140 6.20 1.19 23.55
CA ARG A 140 5.18 2.02 22.91
C ARG A 140 4.82 1.45 21.54
N ILE A 141 3.63 1.78 21.04
CA ILE A 141 3.25 1.47 19.65
C ILE A 141 3.31 2.78 18.85
N ALA A 142 4.07 2.77 17.76
CA ALA A 142 4.14 3.90 16.84
C ALA A 142 3.23 3.68 15.65
N ILE A 143 2.59 4.78 15.22
CA ILE A 143 1.71 4.82 14.06
C ILE A 143 2.13 6.01 13.20
N LYS A 144 2.35 5.75 11.90
CA LYS A 144 2.59 6.79 10.90
C LYS A 144 1.63 6.60 9.74
N HIS A 145 0.72 7.54 9.57
CA HIS A 145 -0.15 7.55 8.38
C HIS A 145 0.68 7.85 7.12
N ILE A 146 0.52 7.01 6.11
CA ILE A 146 1.05 7.25 4.77
C ILE A 146 0.03 8.09 4.00
N ASP A 147 -1.23 7.73 4.12
CA ASP A 147 -2.39 8.45 3.60
C ASP A 147 -3.66 8.06 4.38
N SER A 148 -4.83 8.46 3.88
CA SER A 148 -6.14 8.17 4.51
C SER A 148 -6.51 6.67 4.57
N LYS A 149 -5.78 5.80 3.88
CA LYS A 149 -6.08 4.36 3.75
C LYS A 149 -5.01 3.48 4.38
N ARG A 150 -3.80 4.02 4.62
CA ARG A 150 -2.62 3.23 4.98
C ARG A 150 -1.85 3.87 6.11
N ALA A 151 -1.38 3.05 7.03
CA ALA A 151 -0.49 3.48 8.10
C ALA A 151 0.57 2.42 8.41
N LEU A 152 1.79 2.86 8.67
CA LEU A 152 2.80 2.03 9.31
C LEU A 152 2.45 1.89 10.78
N LYS A 153 2.58 0.69 11.31
CA LYS A 153 2.32 0.36 12.72
C LYS A 153 3.42 -0.54 13.26
N GLY A 154 3.73 -0.42 14.51
CA GLY A 154 4.69 -1.31 15.13
C GLY A 154 5.16 -0.82 16.49
N PHE A 155 5.79 -1.71 17.24
CA PHE A 155 6.45 -1.32 18.49
C PHE A 155 7.57 -0.31 18.20
N ALA A 156 7.62 0.73 19.02
CA ALA A 156 8.60 1.80 18.98
C ALA A 156 9.64 1.64 20.10
N GLY A 157 10.85 2.04 19.83
CA GLY A 157 11.97 2.03 20.78
C GLY A 157 13.02 0.97 20.44
N ARG A 158 14.17 1.08 21.11
CA ARG A 158 15.16 -0.01 21.15
C ARG A 158 14.58 -1.05 22.09
N LEU A 159 14.03 -2.10 21.53
CA LEU A 159 13.74 -3.31 22.28
C LEU A 159 15.07 -4.03 22.43
N GLU A 160 15.46 -4.37 23.66
CA GLU A 160 16.57 -5.28 23.89
C GLU A 160 16.27 -6.57 23.09
N PRO A 161 17.23 -7.11 22.33
CA PRO A 161 17.01 -8.37 21.63
C PRO A 161 16.68 -9.42 22.70
N ASP A 162 15.52 -10.07 22.58
CA ASP A 162 15.28 -11.27 23.34
C ASP A 162 16.25 -12.34 22.80
N GLU A 163 16.92 -13.11 23.67
CA GLU A 163 17.91 -14.14 23.28
C GLU A 163 17.34 -15.18 22.29
N THR A 164 16.02 -15.16 22.10
CA THR A 164 15.30 -16.00 21.13
C THR A 164 15.09 -15.37 19.77
N ASP A 165 15.49 -14.10 19.55
CA ASP A 165 15.41 -13.47 18.24
C ASP A 165 16.50 -14.07 17.33
N LEU A 166 16.19 -15.22 16.75
CA LEU A 166 17.02 -15.88 15.75
C LEU A 166 17.30 -14.91 14.61
N ILE A 167 18.58 -14.62 14.39
CA ILE A 167 19.10 -13.88 13.26
C ILE A 167 18.58 -14.58 12.00
N PRO A 168 17.88 -13.89 11.09
CA PRO A 168 17.50 -14.52 9.83
C PRO A 168 18.75 -15.06 9.12
N GLU A 169 18.77 -16.32 8.80
CA GLU A 169 19.84 -16.93 8.00
C GLU A 169 19.96 -16.15 6.68
N GLY A 170 21.06 -15.40 6.51
CA GLY A 170 21.32 -14.61 5.31
C GLY A 170 21.90 -13.22 5.51
N SER A 171 22.11 -12.76 6.74
CA SER A 171 22.85 -11.51 7.00
C SER A 171 24.32 -11.68 6.66
N THR A 172 24.76 -11.07 5.53
CA THR A 172 26.14 -11.16 5.03
C THR A 172 27.12 -10.22 5.74
N THR A 173 26.72 -9.51 6.79
CA THR A 173 27.57 -8.46 7.40
C THR A 173 28.21 -8.82 8.74
N GLY A 174 28.01 -10.00 9.27
CA GLY A 174 28.77 -10.52 10.44
C GLY A 174 28.77 -9.64 11.72
N LYS A 175 28.05 -8.53 11.75
CA LYS A 175 27.79 -7.69 12.92
C LYS A 175 26.34 -7.87 13.33
N PRO A 176 26.05 -8.20 14.60
CA PRO A 176 24.66 -8.17 15.06
C PRO A 176 24.13 -6.76 14.85
N ASP A 177 23.12 -6.64 13.98
CA ASP A 177 22.40 -5.38 13.81
C ASP A 177 21.53 -5.17 15.07
N HIS A 178 22.03 -4.42 16.04
CA HIS A 178 21.33 -4.09 17.28
C HIS A 178 20.04 -3.26 17.07
N SER A 179 19.66 -2.99 15.81
CA SER A 179 18.39 -2.35 15.44
C SER A 179 17.21 -3.32 15.32
N TYR A 180 17.43 -4.63 15.42
CA TYR A 180 16.44 -5.67 15.21
C TYR A 180 15.64 -5.97 16.49
N GLY A 181 14.78 -5.05 16.91
CA GLY A 181 13.72 -5.36 17.87
C GLY A 181 12.48 -5.87 17.15
N PHE A 182 11.77 -6.85 17.74
CA PHE A 182 10.47 -7.30 17.25
C PHE A 182 9.50 -6.13 17.14
N ARG A 183 8.97 -5.89 15.94
CA ARG A 183 8.12 -4.73 15.63
C ARG A 183 6.62 -5.00 15.79
N GLY A 184 6.24 -6.21 16.18
CA GLY A 184 4.84 -6.64 16.32
C GLY A 184 4.23 -7.05 14.98
N HIS A 185 3.21 -7.89 15.06
CA HIS A 185 2.39 -8.30 13.93
C HIS A 185 1.04 -7.57 13.99
N PHE A 186 1.00 -6.33 13.49
CA PHE A 186 -0.21 -5.49 13.47
C PHE A 186 -0.79 -5.44 12.06
N LEU A 187 -1.94 -6.07 11.85
CA LEU A 187 -2.64 -6.16 10.57
C LEU A 187 -3.88 -5.25 10.58
N ASP A 188 -3.83 -4.20 9.80
CA ASP A 188 -5.00 -3.39 9.50
C ASP A 188 -5.68 -3.91 8.24
N LEU A 189 -6.87 -4.49 8.40
CA LEU A 189 -7.59 -5.12 7.30
C LEU A 189 -8.03 -4.13 6.23
N ARG A 190 -8.25 -2.86 6.59
CA ARG A 190 -8.52 -1.80 5.63
C ARG A 190 -7.34 -1.59 4.69
N THR A 191 -6.12 -1.61 5.23
CA THR A 191 -4.87 -1.51 4.45
C THR A 191 -4.66 -2.73 3.57
N LEU A 192 -4.86 -3.95 4.09
CA LEU A 192 -4.70 -5.18 3.32
C LEU A 192 -5.74 -5.29 2.21
N ALA A 193 -7.02 -4.99 2.49
CA ALA A 193 -8.07 -4.96 1.47
C ALA A 193 -7.74 -3.96 0.35
N PHE A 194 -7.21 -2.78 0.70
CA PHE A 194 -6.72 -1.83 -0.29
C PHE A 194 -5.57 -2.40 -1.13
N ALA A 195 -4.59 -3.06 -0.51
CA ALA A 195 -3.46 -3.65 -1.23
C ALA A 195 -3.90 -4.72 -2.24
N LEU A 196 -4.95 -5.49 -1.91
CA LEU A 196 -5.48 -6.56 -2.77
C LEU A 196 -6.43 -6.07 -3.87
N THR A 197 -7.07 -4.91 -3.71
CA THR A 197 -8.14 -4.46 -4.62
C THR A 197 -7.87 -3.13 -5.32
N ASP A 198 -6.88 -2.36 -4.86
CA ASP A 198 -6.62 -0.96 -5.26
C ASP A 198 -7.83 -0.02 -5.02
N ARG A 199 -8.65 -0.36 -4.01
CA ARG A 199 -9.84 0.41 -3.63
C ARG A 199 -9.90 0.65 -2.14
N GLY A 200 -10.37 1.83 -1.73
CA GLY A 200 -10.70 2.09 -0.34
C GLY A 200 -12.01 1.39 0.05
N HIS A 201 -12.01 0.77 1.23
CA HIS A 201 -13.15 0.04 1.75
C HIS A 201 -13.62 0.58 3.11
N SER A 202 -14.93 0.50 3.36
CA SER A 202 -15.52 0.37 4.68
C SER A 202 -15.53 -1.11 5.08
N LEU A 203 -15.78 -1.45 6.34
CA LEU A 203 -15.91 -2.85 6.78
C LEU A 203 -16.96 -3.59 5.93
N GLN A 204 -18.16 -3.01 5.77
CA GLN A 204 -19.21 -3.61 4.95
C GLN A 204 -18.76 -3.85 3.50
N SER A 205 -18.22 -2.83 2.84
CA SER A 205 -17.81 -2.98 1.44
C SER A 205 -16.62 -3.92 1.25
N ALA A 206 -15.78 -4.13 2.28
CA ALA A 206 -14.74 -5.15 2.26
C ALA A 206 -15.37 -6.56 2.40
N CYS A 207 -16.29 -6.74 3.34
CA CYS A 207 -17.03 -8.01 3.49
C CYS A 207 -17.71 -8.39 2.17
N ASP A 208 -18.43 -7.44 1.54
CA ASP A 208 -19.08 -7.67 0.24
C ASP A 208 -18.06 -8.05 -0.85
N ALA A 209 -16.94 -7.34 -0.94
CA ALA A 209 -15.93 -7.56 -1.97
C ALA A 209 -15.24 -8.93 -1.84
N PHE A 210 -15.13 -9.47 -0.63
CA PHE A 210 -14.48 -10.74 -0.35
C PHE A 210 -15.46 -11.89 -0.04
N GLY A 211 -16.77 -11.64 -0.18
CA GLY A 211 -17.81 -12.66 0.01
C GLY A 211 -17.97 -13.14 1.45
N VAL A 212 -17.69 -12.26 2.42
CA VAL A 212 -17.90 -12.53 3.84
C VAL A 212 -19.38 -12.30 4.17
N ARG A 213 -20.03 -13.31 4.74
CA ARG A 213 -21.47 -13.28 5.05
C ARG A 213 -21.80 -12.47 6.30
N GLU A 214 -20.86 -12.42 7.23
CA GLU A 214 -20.92 -11.61 8.44
C GLU A 214 -20.79 -10.14 8.06
N GLY A 215 -21.90 -9.47 7.82
CA GLY A 215 -21.93 -8.05 7.50
C GLY A 215 -21.80 -7.16 8.73
N LYS A 216 -21.58 -5.87 8.49
CA LYS A 216 -21.59 -4.85 9.54
C LYS A 216 -22.97 -4.78 10.20
N GLY A 217 -23.00 -4.69 11.54
CA GLY A 217 -24.21 -4.47 12.31
C GLY A 217 -24.82 -3.07 12.09
N ASN A 218 -26.03 -2.87 12.62
CA ASN A 218 -26.66 -1.56 12.71
C ASN A 218 -26.89 -1.20 14.18
N ALA A 219 -26.45 -0.03 14.61
CA ALA A 219 -26.69 0.48 15.95
C ALA A 219 -27.82 1.53 15.91
N ASP A 220 -28.77 1.42 16.83
CA ASP A 220 -29.85 2.39 16.96
C ASP A 220 -29.32 3.75 17.43
N ARG A 221 -28.32 3.74 18.31
CA ARG A 221 -27.72 4.94 18.88
C ARG A 221 -26.26 4.74 19.24
N HIS A 222 -25.36 5.48 18.61
CA HIS A 222 -23.93 5.48 18.95
C HIS A 222 -23.63 6.33 20.20
N GLY A 223 -22.55 5.97 20.91
CA GLY A 223 -22.00 6.73 22.03
C GLY A 223 -22.71 6.53 23.37
N VAL A 224 -23.75 5.70 23.44
CA VAL A 224 -24.47 5.32 24.67
C VAL A 224 -24.47 3.80 24.81
N VAL A 225 -23.93 3.28 25.90
CA VAL A 225 -23.85 1.84 26.14
C VAL A 225 -25.23 1.25 26.34
N SER A 226 -25.69 0.41 25.41
CA SER A 226 -26.95 -0.33 25.42
C SER A 226 -26.71 -1.73 24.89
N ALA A 227 -27.66 -2.66 25.15
CA ALA A 227 -27.55 -4.02 24.66
C ALA A 227 -27.40 -4.07 23.13
N SER A 228 -28.21 -3.30 22.38
CA SER A 228 -28.12 -3.22 20.92
C SER A 228 -26.79 -2.67 20.43
N TYR A 229 -26.18 -1.71 21.15
CA TYR A 229 -24.88 -1.16 20.81
C TYR A 229 -23.74 -2.14 21.12
N ILE A 230 -23.88 -2.95 22.17
CA ILE A 230 -22.93 -4.04 22.45
C ILE A 230 -23.03 -5.13 21.38
N ASP A 231 -24.25 -5.53 20.99
CA ASP A 231 -24.47 -6.50 19.90
C ASP A 231 -23.85 -6.01 18.59
N TYR A 232 -24.04 -4.73 18.28
CA TYR A 232 -23.44 -4.08 17.11
C TYR A 232 -21.91 -4.22 17.11
N ASN A 233 -21.21 -3.83 18.19
CA ASN A 233 -19.75 -3.91 18.27
C ASN A 233 -19.25 -5.37 18.24
N ARG A 234 -19.93 -6.31 18.90
CA ARG A 234 -19.62 -7.74 18.80
C ARG A 234 -19.78 -8.28 17.38
N GLN A 235 -20.81 -7.80 16.65
CA GLN A 235 -21.02 -8.14 15.24
C GLN A 235 -19.90 -7.57 14.35
N ASP A 236 -19.46 -6.33 14.58
CA ASP A 236 -18.36 -5.73 13.85
C ASP A 236 -17.04 -6.49 14.08
N VAL A 237 -16.76 -6.95 15.31
CA VAL A 237 -15.61 -7.82 15.59
C VAL A 237 -15.76 -9.20 14.93
N ALA A 238 -16.97 -9.76 14.89
CA ALA A 238 -17.22 -11.01 14.17
C ALA A 238 -16.96 -10.89 12.67
N ALA A 239 -17.49 -9.83 12.05
CA ALA A 239 -17.29 -9.52 10.65
C ALA A 239 -15.81 -9.25 10.34
N THR A 240 -15.13 -8.50 11.22
CA THR A 240 -13.68 -8.21 11.12
C THR A 240 -12.85 -9.49 11.19
N ALA A 241 -13.19 -10.43 12.09
CA ALA A 241 -12.51 -11.71 12.20
C ALA A 241 -12.71 -12.59 10.96
N ALA A 242 -13.95 -12.72 10.48
CA ALA A 242 -14.25 -13.47 9.26
C ALA A 242 -13.53 -12.86 8.03
N LEU A 243 -13.50 -11.53 7.94
CA LEU A 243 -12.78 -10.81 6.91
C LEU A 243 -11.27 -11.04 7.02
N ALA A 244 -10.70 -11.07 8.24
CA ALA A 244 -9.28 -11.34 8.46
C ALA A 244 -8.87 -12.69 7.87
N PHE A 245 -9.59 -13.75 8.20
CA PHE A 245 -9.32 -15.09 7.65
C PHE A 245 -9.43 -15.11 6.12
N LYS A 246 -10.45 -14.44 5.58
CA LYS A 246 -10.64 -14.40 4.14
C LYS A 246 -9.56 -13.61 3.41
N LEU A 247 -9.11 -12.49 3.98
CA LEU A 247 -8.03 -11.69 3.40
C LEU A 247 -6.69 -12.42 3.48
N LEU A 248 -6.41 -13.13 4.57
CA LEU A 248 -5.21 -13.96 4.70
C LEU A 248 -5.20 -15.10 3.67
N GLU A 249 -6.33 -15.83 3.53
CA GLU A 249 -6.49 -16.85 2.48
C GLU A 249 -6.23 -16.29 1.08
N GLU A 250 -6.80 -15.12 0.78
CA GLU A 250 -6.58 -14.46 -0.52
C GLU A 250 -5.14 -13.96 -0.69
N TYR A 251 -4.51 -13.50 0.40
CA TYR A 251 -3.11 -13.06 0.39
C TYR A 251 -2.14 -14.22 0.12
N ASP A 252 -2.32 -15.36 0.77
CA ASP A 252 -1.48 -16.55 0.61
C ASP A 252 -1.45 -17.05 -0.85
N ARG A 253 -2.51 -16.79 -1.62
CA ARG A 253 -2.57 -17.14 -3.04
C ARG A 253 -1.62 -16.33 -3.93
N PHE A 254 -1.02 -15.26 -3.43
CA PHE A 254 -0.02 -14.49 -4.18
C PHE A 254 1.36 -15.13 -4.16
N ASP A 255 1.65 -16.06 -3.26
CA ASP A 255 2.95 -16.77 -3.13
C ASP A 255 4.16 -15.82 -3.20
N VAL A 256 4.17 -14.79 -2.36
CA VAL A 256 5.23 -13.77 -2.32
C VAL A 256 6.00 -13.80 -1.00
N ASP A 257 7.29 -13.49 -1.06
CA ASP A 257 8.16 -13.35 0.12
C ASP A 257 7.95 -11.96 0.77
N LEU A 258 6.73 -11.68 1.21
CA LEU A 258 6.34 -10.45 1.90
C LEU A 258 5.35 -10.81 3.00
N GLN A 259 5.55 -10.33 4.22
CA GLN A 259 4.57 -10.53 5.28
C GLN A 259 3.29 -9.74 4.98
N GLU A 260 2.14 -10.31 5.30
CA GLU A 260 0.82 -9.67 5.13
C GLU A 260 0.74 -8.32 5.85
N THR A 261 1.40 -8.19 7.00
CA THR A 261 1.51 -6.95 7.78
C THR A 261 2.32 -5.85 7.07
N GLN A 262 3.07 -6.20 6.03
CA GLN A 262 3.87 -5.30 5.20
C GLN A 262 3.24 -5.00 3.83
N ALA A 263 2.12 -5.61 3.52
CA ALA A 263 1.37 -5.38 2.28
C ALA A 263 0.55 -4.07 2.36
N TYR A 264 1.23 -2.94 2.28
CA TYR A 264 0.59 -1.61 2.43
C TYR A 264 -0.16 -1.14 1.19
N SER A 265 0.12 -1.69 0.03
CA SER A 265 -0.44 -1.21 -1.24
C SER A 265 -0.28 -2.23 -2.36
N PRO A 266 -1.02 -2.09 -3.47
CA PRO A 266 -0.76 -2.87 -4.68
C PRO A 266 0.70 -2.84 -5.13
N ALA A 267 1.38 -1.70 -4.95
CA ALA A 267 2.80 -1.56 -5.28
C ALA A 267 3.69 -2.45 -4.42
N SER A 268 3.35 -2.69 -3.15
CA SER A 268 4.08 -3.64 -2.29
C SER A 268 4.02 -5.06 -2.86
N LEU A 269 2.84 -5.49 -3.32
CA LEU A 269 2.65 -6.79 -3.96
C LEU A 269 3.40 -6.88 -5.29
N GLY A 270 3.32 -5.83 -6.11
CA GLY A 270 4.07 -5.76 -7.37
C GLY A 270 5.58 -5.90 -7.15
N LYS A 271 6.16 -5.17 -6.19
CA LYS A 271 7.57 -5.29 -5.79
C LYS A 271 7.90 -6.71 -5.32
N ALA A 272 7.04 -7.31 -4.50
CA ALA A 272 7.24 -8.67 -4.01
C ALA A 272 7.28 -9.70 -5.14
N HIS A 273 6.38 -9.62 -6.12
CA HIS A 273 6.41 -10.49 -7.30
C HIS A 273 7.69 -10.29 -8.13
N LEU A 274 8.12 -9.05 -8.35
CA LEU A 274 9.38 -8.80 -9.06
C LEU A 274 10.57 -9.39 -8.30
N ARG A 275 10.63 -9.25 -6.98
CA ARG A 275 11.66 -9.89 -6.15
C ARG A 275 11.60 -11.43 -6.25
N ARG A 276 10.40 -12.00 -6.21
CA ARG A 276 10.17 -13.44 -6.40
C ARG A 276 10.67 -13.93 -7.76
N MET A 277 10.56 -13.13 -8.81
CA MET A 277 11.16 -13.40 -10.13
C MET A 277 12.69 -13.29 -10.14
N GLY A 278 13.33 -12.85 -9.06
CA GLY A 278 14.76 -12.60 -8.98
C GLY A 278 15.18 -11.23 -9.53
N ILE A 279 14.28 -10.25 -9.52
CA ILE A 279 14.50 -8.87 -10.00
C ILE A 279 14.64 -7.94 -8.80
N PRO A 280 15.86 -7.58 -8.38
CA PRO A 280 16.08 -6.61 -7.32
C PRO A 280 15.95 -5.17 -7.84
N PRO A 281 15.78 -4.17 -6.94
CA PRO A 281 15.89 -2.75 -7.27
C PRO A 281 17.20 -2.40 -7.95
N ILE A 282 17.19 -1.31 -8.73
CA ILE A 282 18.36 -0.90 -9.51
C ILE A 282 19.60 -0.66 -8.63
N PHE A 283 19.46 -0.05 -7.47
CA PHE A 283 20.58 0.23 -6.56
C PHE A 283 21.12 -1.01 -5.82
N GLU A 284 20.34 -2.08 -5.71
CA GLU A 284 20.85 -3.37 -5.22
C GLU A 284 21.68 -4.10 -6.28
N ARG A 285 21.27 -4.05 -7.55
CA ARG A 285 21.97 -4.70 -8.67
C ARG A 285 23.09 -3.86 -9.28
N GLN A 286 22.98 -2.55 -9.16
CA GLN A 286 23.92 -1.57 -9.73
C GLN A 286 24.10 -0.38 -8.77
N PRO A 287 24.80 -0.58 -7.62
CA PRO A 287 24.94 0.43 -6.56
C PRO A 287 25.59 1.74 -7.04
N ASN A 288 26.46 1.65 -8.04
CA ASN A 288 27.20 2.78 -8.61
C ASN A 288 26.44 3.46 -9.77
N PHE A 289 25.17 3.14 -10.01
CA PHE A 289 24.40 3.82 -11.05
C PHE A 289 24.36 5.33 -10.76
N PRO A 290 24.68 6.21 -11.74
CA PRO A 290 24.80 7.64 -11.48
C PRO A 290 23.46 8.25 -11.08
N LYS A 291 23.33 8.66 -9.82
CA LYS A 291 22.07 9.19 -9.21
C LYS A 291 21.48 10.37 -9.99
N ARG A 292 22.32 11.19 -10.65
CA ARG A 292 21.85 12.33 -11.46
C ARG A 292 20.83 11.91 -12.54
N TYR A 293 21.01 10.75 -13.18
CA TYR A 293 20.09 10.28 -14.21
C TYR A 293 18.76 9.80 -13.62
N ILE A 294 18.78 9.29 -12.40
CA ILE A 294 17.54 9.03 -11.65
C ILE A 294 16.83 10.35 -11.36
N GLY A 295 17.57 11.39 -10.92
CA GLY A 295 17.01 12.73 -10.71
C GLY A 295 16.38 13.31 -11.98
N TYR A 296 17.03 13.19 -13.13
CA TYR A 296 16.48 13.63 -14.41
C TYR A 296 15.21 12.85 -14.79
N ALA A 297 15.20 11.53 -14.63
CA ALA A 297 14.03 10.71 -14.87
C ALA A 297 12.87 11.06 -13.92
N GLN A 298 13.15 11.32 -12.65
CA GLN A 298 12.15 11.75 -11.67
C GLN A 298 11.58 13.14 -11.99
N SER A 299 12.41 14.07 -12.47
CA SER A 299 11.95 15.39 -12.89
C SER A 299 11.05 15.31 -14.14
N ALA A 300 11.34 14.37 -15.04
CA ALA A 300 10.52 14.09 -16.23
C ALA A 300 9.24 13.31 -15.94
N PHE A 301 9.12 12.69 -14.74
CA PHE A 301 7.95 11.91 -14.37
C PHE A 301 6.79 12.81 -13.94
N VAL A 302 5.73 12.84 -14.71
CA VAL A 302 4.54 13.68 -14.46
C VAL A 302 3.30 12.91 -14.01
N GLY A 303 3.28 11.59 -14.14
CA GLY A 303 2.14 10.75 -13.76
C GLY A 303 0.92 10.92 -14.68
N ALA A 304 -0.24 10.51 -14.19
CA ALA A 304 -1.49 10.67 -14.92
C ALA A 304 -1.98 12.11 -14.92
N ARG A 305 -2.56 12.54 -16.04
CA ARG A 305 -3.17 13.86 -16.18
C ARG A 305 -4.68 13.75 -16.16
N ALA A 306 -5.35 14.60 -15.38
CA ALA A 306 -6.77 14.81 -15.43
C ALA A 306 -7.07 16.20 -16.01
N GLY A 307 -7.95 16.29 -17.01
CA GLY A 307 -8.38 17.54 -17.62
C GLY A 307 -9.90 17.58 -17.78
N CYS A 308 -10.48 18.76 -17.57
CA CYS A 308 -11.88 19.01 -17.81
C CYS A 308 -12.01 20.31 -18.59
N HIS A 309 -12.40 20.22 -19.86
CA HIS A 309 -12.53 21.39 -20.76
C HIS A 309 -13.93 22.03 -20.71
N ILE A 310 -14.97 21.22 -20.49
CA ILE A 310 -16.35 21.68 -20.38
C ILE A 310 -16.73 21.62 -18.90
N ARG A 311 -17.06 22.79 -18.32
CA ARG A 311 -17.35 22.91 -16.88
C ARG A 311 -18.70 23.60 -16.66
N LYS A 312 -19.35 23.27 -15.54
CA LYS A 312 -20.61 23.87 -15.07
C LYS A 312 -21.80 23.68 -16.04
N VAL A 313 -21.72 22.76 -16.98
CA VAL A 313 -22.78 22.41 -17.93
C VAL A 313 -22.84 20.87 -18.02
N SER A 314 -24.07 20.34 -18.06
CA SER A 314 -24.28 18.91 -18.33
C SER A 314 -24.29 18.68 -19.84
N VAL A 315 -23.44 17.78 -20.32
CA VAL A 315 -23.35 17.41 -21.73
C VAL A 315 -23.35 15.88 -21.88
N PRO A 316 -23.93 15.35 -22.98
CA PRO A 316 -23.78 13.94 -23.33
C PRO A 316 -22.30 13.61 -23.57
N ILE A 317 -21.84 12.49 -23.04
CA ILE A 317 -20.46 12.01 -23.22
C ILE A 317 -20.46 10.55 -23.67
N VAL A 318 -19.41 10.18 -24.41
CA VAL A 318 -19.03 8.80 -24.67
C VAL A 318 -17.76 8.51 -23.90
N ALA A 319 -17.82 7.59 -22.93
CA ALA A 319 -16.65 7.16 -22.19
C ALA A 319 -15.87 6.12 -23.00
N THR A 320 -14.60 6.37 -23.23
CA THR A 320 -13.67 5.44 -23.85
C THR A 320 -12.52 5.13 -22.92
N ASP A 321 -12.01 3.90 -22.93
CA ASP A 321 -10.89 3.48 -22.11
C ASP A 321 -9.91 2.60 -22.91
N VAL A 322 -8.61 2.76 -22.64
CA VAL A 322 -7.57 1.93 -23.24
C VAL A 322 -7.25 0.79 -22.28
N LEU A 323 -7.37 -0.45 -22.76
CA LEU A 323 -7.12 -1.63 -21.96
C LEU A 323 -5.73 -1.60 -21.33
N SER A 324 -5.68 -1.54 -19.99
CA SER A 324 -4.43 -1.54 -19.21
C SER A 324 -3.39 -0.53 -19.75
N ASN A 325 -3.78 0.71 -19.95
CA ASN A 325 -3.02 1.73 -20.67
C ASN A 325 -1.52 1.77 -20.31
N TYR A 326 -1.17 1.91 -19.03
CA TYR A 326 0.24 1.97 -18.59
C TYR A 326 1.01 0.70 -18.96
N THR A 327 0.44 -0.46 -18.69
CA THR A 327 1.05 -1.76 -18.98
C THR A 327 1.21 -1.97 -20.49
N THR A 328 0.24 -1.52 -21.28
CA THR A 328 0.29 -1.58 -22.75
C THR A 328 1.42 -0.71 -23.30
N VAL A 329 1.58 0.52 -22.80
CA VAL A 329 2.69 1.41 -23.18
C VAL A 329 4.05 0.78 -22.82
N ASN A 330 4.18 0.20 -21.62
CA ASN A 330 5.41 -0.47 -21.22
C ASN A 330 5.76 -1.65 -22.14
N ALA A 331 4.76 -2.43 -22.56
CA ALA A 331 4.94 -3.52 -23.50
C ALA A 331 5.35 -3.02 -24.91
N LEU A 332 4.68 -1.96 -25.42
CA LEU A 332 4.99 -1.35 -26.72
C LEU A 332 6.42 -0.81 -26.75
N MET A 333 6.83 -0.10 -25.68
CA MET A 333 8.19 0.43 -25.55
C MET A 333 9.24 -0.67 -25.26
N GLY A 334 8.84 -1.91 -25.06
CA GLY A 334 9.73 -3.04 -24.75
C GLY A 334 10.47 -2.85 -23.42
N LEU A 335 9.84 -2.24 -22.42
CA LEU A 335 10.51 -1.88 -21.16
C LEU A 335 10.87 -3.10 -20.30
N TRP A 336 10.26 -4.28 -20.56
CA TRP A 336 10.59 -5.49 -19.83
C TRP A 336 12.08 -5.86 -19.91
N LYS A 337 12.71 -5.66 -21.06
CA LYS A 337 14.15 -5.89 -21.24
C LYS A 337 15.03 -5.05 -20.29
N TYR A 338 14.57 -3.86 -19.88
CA TYR A 338 15.27 -3.01 -18.91
C TYR A 338 15.06 -3.52 -17.48
N VAL A 339 13.85 -4.00 -17.17
CA VAL A 339 13.51 -4.54 -15.86
C VAL A 339 14.35 -5.77 -15.53
N ILE A 340 14.55 -6.69 -16.49
CA ILE A 340 15.34 -7.92 -16.32
C ILE A 340 16.82 -7.78 -16.66
N ALA A 341 17.27 -6.59 -17.09
CA ALA A 341 18.66 -6.37 -17.45
C ALA A 341 19.61 -6.54 -16.26
N ARG A 342 20.78 -7.12 -16.49
CA ARG A 342 21.87 -7.14 -15.50
C ARG A 342 22.37 -5.75 -15.19
N GLU A 343 22.56 -4.93 -16.25
CA GLU A 343 23.04 -3.57 -16.17
C GLU A 343 22.18 -2.65 -17.03
N ILE A 344 22.03 -1.41 -16.58
CA ILE A 344 21.49 -0.30 -17.36
C ILE A 344 22.63 0.66 -17.65
N ASN A 345 22.96 0.83 -18.92
CA ASN A 345 23.94 1.80 -19.37
C ASN A 345 23.26 3.10 -19.78
N VAL A 346 23.93 4.20 -19.51
CA VAL A 346 23.52 5.53 -19.98
C VAL A 346 24.39 5.91 -21.16
N VAL A 347 23.76 6.27 -22.25
CA VAL A 347 24.41 6.82 -23.45
C VAL A 347 24.09 8.31 -23.50
N PRO A 348 25.03 9.19 -23.12
CA PRO A 348 24.84 10.64 -23.18
C PRO A 348 24.96 11.18 -24.59
N ASN A 349 24.71 12.48 -24.77
CA ASN A 349 24.91 13.22 -26.01
C ASN A 349 24.12 12.71 -27.22
N CYS A 350 22.91 12.17 -26.99
CA CYS A 350 22.04 11.66 -28.05
C CYS A 350 21.21 12.73 -28.77
N LYS A 351 21.52 14.02 -28.57
CA LYS A 351 20.75 15.15 -29.11
C LYS A 351 20.54 15.07 -30.63
N ALA A 352 21.59 14.83 -31.39
CA ALA A 352 21.53 14.80 -32.87
C ALA A 352 20.61 13.67 -33.36
N GLU A 353 20.79 12.45 -32.84
CA GLU A 353 19.98 11.27 -33.16
C GLU A 353 18.50 11.50 -32.85
N ILE A 354 18.21 12.12 -31.69
CA ILE A 354 16.83 12.37 -31.27
C ILE A 354 16.20 13.49 -32.12
N SER A 355 16.96 14.54 -32.49
CA SER A 355 16.44 15.58 -33.37
C SER A 355 16.08 15.01 -34.75
N GLU A 356 16.94 14.22 -35.37
CA GLU A 356 16.66 13.52 -36.63
C GLU A 356 15.43 12.59 -36.53
N PHE A 357 15.30 11.88 -35.40
CA PHE A 357 14.11 11.06 -35.16
C PHE A 357 12.81 11.91 -35.13
N LEU A 358 12.83 13.04 -34.45
CA LEU A 358 11.67 13.93 -34.33
C LEU A 358 11.32 14.64 -35.66
N GLU A 359 12.28 14.83 -36.56
CA GLU A 359 12.04 15.36 -37.93
C GLU A 359 11.19 14.39 -38.78
N THR A 360 11.28 13.10 -38.50
CA THR A 360 10.64 12.07 -39.30
C THR A 360 9.38 11.48 -38.66
N ILE A 361 9.06 11.91 -37.42
CA ILE A 361 7.93 11.33 -36.67
C ILE A 361 6.59 11.83 -37.18
N THR A 362 5.65 10.91 -37.40
CA THR A 362 4.26 11.19 -37.77
C THR A 362 3.30 10.32 -36.98
N ILE A 363 2.01 10.61 -37.03
CA ILE A 363 0.97 9.77 -36.41
C ILE A 363 1.03 8.34 -36.99
N GLU A 364 1.21 8.22 -38.33
CA GLU A 364 1.28 6.94 -39.03
C GLU A 364 2.46 6.12 -38.53
N SER A 365 3.62 6.74 -38.30
CA SER A 365 4.80 6.03 -37.79
C SER A 365 4.60 5.46 -36.39
N LEU A 366 3.65 5.96 -35.61
CA LEU A 366 3.30 5.42 -34.29
C LEU A 366 2.50 4.10 -34.37
N PHE A 367 1.97 3.72 -35.51
CA PHE A 367 1.39 2.39 -35.74
C PHE A 367 2.48 1.33 -35.99
N GLU A 368 3.73 1.74 -36.21
CA GLU A 368 4.87 0.87 -36.37
C GLU A 368 5.47 0.50 -35.00
N SER A 369 5.52 -0.79 -34.68
CA SER A 369 6.04 -1.24 -33.37
C SER A 369 7.51 -0.85 -33.13
N GLN A 370 8.31 -0.74 -34.18
CA GLN A 370 9.72 -0.35 -34.08
C GLN A 370 9.90 1.10 -33.61
N THR A 371 8.96 1.98 -33.90
CA THR A 371 8.97 3.37 -33.45
C THR A 371 8.94 3.44 -31.92
N TRP A 372 8.10 2.63 -31.27
CA TRP A 372 7.99 2.59 -29.81
C TRP A 372 9.28 2.12 -29.12
N LEU A 373 10.03 1.23 -29.74
CA LEU A 373 11.31 0.75 -29.20
C LEU A 373 12.41 1.82 -29.19
N ARG A 374 12.23 2.92 -29.93
CA ARG A 374 13.13 4.07 -29.97
C ARG A 374 12.82 5.12 -28.92
N LEU A 375 11.68 5.05 -28.22
CA LEU A 375 11.22 6.06 -27.26
C LEU A 375 11.92 6.06 -25.89
N PRO A 376 12.58 5.00 -25.37
CA PRO A 376 13.26 5.04 -24.08
C PRO A 376 14.48 6.00 -24.06
N ALA A 377 14.19 7.28 -23.93
CA ALA A 377 15.17 8.36 -23.82
C ALA A 377 14.60 9.52 -23.02
N PHE A 378 15.51 10.36 -22.50
CA PHE A 378 15.19 11.58 -21.79
C PHE A 378 15.84 12.77 -22.48
N VAL A 379 15.11 13.89 -22.55
CA VAL A 379 15.50 15.05 -23.33
C VAL A 379 15.32 16.30 -22.48
N ARG A 380 16.33 17.15 -22.43
CA ARG A 380 16.27 18.48 -21.81
C ARG A 380 15.94 19.52 -22.86
N VAL A 381 14.91 20.31 -22.61
CA VAL A 381 14.31 21.24 -23.56
C VAL A 381 14.20 22.62 -22.96
N ILE A 382 14.57 23.65 -23.73
CA ILE A 382 14.14 25.03 -23.50
C ILE A 382 12.88 25.25 -24.36
N SER A 383 11.72 25.34 -23.71
CA SER A 383 10.45 25.44 -24.38
C SER A 383 10.23 26.81 -24.99
N ASP A 384 9.69 26.87 -26.21
CA ASP A 384 9.33 28.10 -26.91
C ASP A 384 7.98 27.93 -27.64
N GLY A 385 6.91 27.87 -26.89
CA GLY A 385 5.56 27.61 -27.40
C GLY A 385 5.25 26.13 -27.61
N ASP A 386 6.07 25.24 -27.06
CA ASP A 386 5.86 23.80 -27.12
C ASP A 386 4.76 23.37 -26.16
N ILE A 387 3.97 22.37 -26.54
CA ILE A 387 2.93 21.77 -25.67
C ILE A 387 3.56 20.61 -24.91
N LEU A 388 3.87 20.83 -23.63
CA LEU A 388 4.55 19.86 -22.80
C LEU A 388 3.81 19.65 -21.46
N PRO A 389 3.98 18.50 -20.80
CA PRO A 389 3.41 18.27 -19.49
C PRO A 389 3.96 19.26 -18.47
N THR A 390 3.07 19.82 -17.66
CA THR A 390 3.40 20.69 -16.53
C THR A 390 2.94 20.07 -15.22
N ARG A 391 3.67 20.36 -14.14
CA ARG A 391 3.30 19.99 -12.79
C ARG A 391 3.24 21.26 -11.93
N ALA A 392 2.09 21.51 -11.33
CA ALA A 392 1.90 22.61 -10.40
C ALA A 392 1.33 22.12 -9.08
N ARG A 393 1.77 22.70 -7.96
CA ARG A 393 1.12 22.45 -6.67
C ARG A 393 -0.32 22.92 -6.71
N TYR A 394 -1.21 22.13 -6.12
CA TYR A 394 -2.62 22.49 -5.98
C TYR A 394 -2.78 23.72 -5.07
N SER A 395 -2.04 23.75 -3.95
CA SER A 395 -1.88 24.91 -3.08
C SER A 395 -0.48 24.89 -2.47
N TYR A 396 -0.06 26.01 -1.85
CA TYR A 396 1.25 26.09 -1.18
C TYR A 396 1.39 25.08 -0.02
N GLU A 397 0.28 24.77 0.63
CA GLU A 397 0.23 23.87 1.80
C GLU A 397 0.02 22.39 1.42
N SER A 398 -0.35 22.10 0.18
CA SER A 398 -0.62 20.74 -0.30
C SER A 398 0.60 20.14 -0.99
N ASN A 399 0.85 18.85 -0.73
CA ASN A 399 1.78 18.05 -1.51
C ASN A 399 1.16 17.48 -2.80
N ASP A 400 -0.13 17.76 -3.04
CA ASP A 400 -0.80 17.34 -4.26
C ASP A 400 -0.40 18.24 -5.42
N TYR A 401 -0.18 17.64 -6.58
CA TYR A 401 0.21 18.29 -7.79
C TYR A 401 -0.86 18.10 -8.86
N GLN A 402 -1.21 19.18 -9.53
CA GLN A 402 -1.95 19.12 -10.78
C GLN A 402 -0.97 18.90 -11.95
N VAL A 403 -1.31 17.97 -12.82
CA VAL A 403 -0.60 17.71 -14.06
C VAL A 403 -1.46 18.15 -15.23
N ALA A 404 -0.92 18.98 -16.11
CA ALA A 404 -1.61 19.52 -17.28
C ALA A 404 -0.71 19.49 -18.51
N LEU A 405 -1.30 19.68 -19.69
CA LEU A 405 -0.58 20.12 -20.89
C LEU A 405 -0.76 21.63 -21.02
N SER A 406 0.33 22.34 -21.23
CA SER A 406 0.32 23.79 -21.42
C SER A 406 1.32 24.19 -22.50
N TYR A 407 1.05 25.30 -23.16
CA TYR A 407 2.08 25.96 -23.94
C TYR A 407 3.14 26.50 -22.99
N LEU A 408 4.39 26.05 -23.15
CA LEU A 408 5.50 26.47 -22.33
C LEU A 408 6.43 27.36 -23.14
N TYR A 409 6.87 28.43 -22.51
CA TYR A 409 7.86 29.35 -23.05
C TYR A 409 9.04 29.45 -22.08
N GLY A 410 10.23 29.19 -22.57
CA GLY A 410 11.47 29.44 -21.84
C GLY A 410 11.96 30.86 -22.15
N SER A 411 12.60 31.50 -21.18
CA SER A 411 13.05 32.89 -21.31
C SER A 411 14.58 33.05 -21.34
N SER A 412 15.36 31.97 -21.29
CA SER A 412 16.79 32.06 -21.06
C SER A 412 17.62 31.48 -22.18
N ASP A 413 18.71 32.18 -22.48
CA ASP A 413 19.81 31.71 -23.34
C ASP A 413 20.83 30.86 -22.58
N ASP A 414 20.63 30.62 -21.26
CA ASP A 414 21.54 29.78 -20.47
C ASP A 414 21.40 28.31 -20.89
N PRO A 415 22.49 27.69 -21.41
CA PRO A 415 22.49 26.29 -21.81
C PRO A 415 22.29 25.32 -20.63
N ASN A 416 22.36 25.78 -19.36
CA ASN A 416 22.07 25.00 -18.17
C ASN A 416 20.60 25.06 -17.79
N GLU A 417 19.81 25.94 -18.39
CA GLU A 417 18.37 25.99 -18.22
C GLU A 417 17.67 24.94 -19.08
N GLY A 418 16.38 24.77 -18.82
CA GLY A 418 15.53 23.79 -19.47
C GLY A 418 15.09 22.69 -18.54
N LEU A 419 13.99 22.06 -18.92
CA LEU A 419 13.36 20.99 -18.15
C LEU A 419 13.57 19.64 -18.84
N TRP A 420 13.70 18.60 -18.03
CA TRP A 420 13.76 17.23 -18.53
C TRP A 420 12.36 16.67 -18.78
N PHE A 421 12.22 16.02 -19.94
CA PHE A 421 11.03 15.30 -20.36
C PHE A 421 11.40 13.90 -20.86
N ALA A 422 10.45 12.98 -20.82
CA ALA A 422 10.59 11.72 -21.54
C ALA A 422 10.40 11.97 -23.05
N LEU A 423 11.09 11.23 -23.91
CA LEU A 423 10.98 11.39 -25.36
C LEU A 423 9.55 11.27 -25.90
N PRO A 424 8.67 10.39 -25.36
CA PRO A 424 7.24 10.36 -25.75
C PRO A 424 6.51 11.71 -25.60
N ASP A 425 6.86 12.53 -24.61
CA ASP A 425 6.27 13.86 -24.43
C ASP A 425 6.64 14.81 -25.57
N LEU A 426 7.90 14.71 -26.04
CA LEU A 426 8.35 15.49 -27.19
C LEU A 426 7.70 15.03 -28.49
N VAL A 427 7.56 13.72 -28.68
CA VAL A 427 6.82 13.17 -29.83
C VAL A 427 5.40 13.72 -29.87
N ALA A 428 4.70 13.70 -28.72
CA ALA A 428 3.37 14.29 -28.63
C ALA A 428 3.37 15.79 -28.93
N SER A 429 4.35 16.54 -28.41
CA SER A 429 4.48 17.97 -28.68
C SER A 429 4.70 18.26 -30.18
N VAL A 430 5.57 17.51 -30.83
CA VAL A 430 5.86 17.66 -32.29
C VAL A 430 4.59 17.40 -33.10
N ILE A 431 3.86 16.33 -32.80
CA ILE A 431 2.61 15.99 -33.49
C ILE A 431 1.53 17.06 -33.29
N LEU A 432 1.44 17.64 -32.09
CA LEU A 432 0.45 18.67 -31.76
C LEU A 432 0.78 20.04 -32.33
N THR A 433 2.06 20.40 -32.45
CA THR A 433 2.51 21.75 -32.81
C THR A 433 3.12 21.83 -34.20
N GLY A 434 3.54 20.72 -34.78
CA GLY A 434 4.34 20.67 -36.01
C GLY A 434 5.77 21.23 -35.84
N ARG A 435 6.25 21.43 -34.61
CA ARG A 435 7.54 22.05 -34.31
C ARG A 435 8.37 21.13 -33.43
N ILE A 436 9.67 21.11 -33.67
CA ILE A 436 10.64 20.40 -32.82
C ILE A 436 11.07 21.35 -31.70
N PRO A 437 10.91 20.98 -30.42
CA PRO A 437 11.39 21.77 -29.30
C PRO A 437 12.90 22.01 -29.34
N LYS A 438 13.37 23.14 -28.77
CA LYS A 438 14.80 23.44 -28.66
C LYS A 438 15.49 22.49 -27.68
N ILE A 439 16.10 21.43 -28.20
CA ILE A 439 16.79 20.41 -27.41
C ILE A 439 18.18 20.94 -27.00
N VAL A 440 18.46 20.87 -25.70
CA VAL A 440 19.77 21.29 -25.13
C VAL A 440 20.65 20.09 -24.86
N ASP A 441 20.05 19.02 -24.28
CA ASP A 441 20.77 17.81 -23.90
C ASP A 441 19.84 16.60 -24.03
N ALA A 442 20.39 15.40 -24.21
CA ALA A 442 19.63 14.18 -24.26
C ALA A 442 20.48 12.95 -23.93
N PHE A 443 19.86 11.95 -23.29
CA PHE A 443 20.48 10.67 -23.06
C PHE A 443 19.50 9.52 -23.28
N ARG A 444 20.05 8.37 -23.68
CA ARG A 444 19.34 7.11 -23.74
C ARG A 444 19.75 6.18 -22.60
N ILE A 445 18.85 5.33 -22.20
CA ILE A 445 19.14 4.17 -21.37
C ILE A 445 19.18 2.93 -22.24
N VAL A 446 20.15 2.04 -22.02
CA VAL A 446 20.34 0.82 -22.82
C VAL A 446 20.53 -0.37 -21.88
N PRO A 447 19.70 -1.42 -22.00
CA PRO A 447 19.84 -2.61 -21.16
C PRO A 447 20.98 -3.49 -21.68
N LYS A 448 21.77 -4.07 -20.73
CA LYS A 448 22.88 -4.98 -21.06
C LYS A 448 22.76 -6.28 -20.28
N GLY A 449 22.73 -7.39 -21.01
CA GLY A 449 22.61 -8.73 -20.46
C GLY A 449 21.30 -8.96 -19.69
N GLN A 450 21.17 -10.12 -19.09
CA GLN A 450 20.03 -10.47 -18.24
C GLN A 450 20.53 -10.85 -16.83
N LEU A 451 19.69 -10.66 -15.81
CA LEU A 451 19.92 -11.13 -14.46
C LEU A 451 20.07 -12.66 -14.44
N ALA A 452 21.08 -13.16 -13.74
CA ALA A 452 21.37 -14.61 -13.70
C ALA A 452 20.33 -15.40 -12.88
N ARG A 453 19.74 -14.78 -11.85
CA ARG A 453 18.83 -15.44 -10.90
C ARG A 453 17.34 -15.31 -11.25
N LEU A 454 17.03 -14.97 -12.50
CA LEU A 454 15.63 -14.95 -12.94
C LEU A 454 15.00 -16.33 -12.79
N ARG A 455 13.76 -16.37 -12.30
CA ARG A 455 12.99 -17.61 -12.12
C ARG A 455 11.51 -17.39 -12.46
N PRO A 456 10.82 -18.40 -12.98
CA PRO A 456 9.39 -18.33 -13.20
C PRO A 456 8.64 -18.10 -11.88
N ILE A 457 7.49 -17.46 -12.00
CA ILE A 457 6.51 -17.35 -10.91
C ILE A 457 5.16 -17.88 -11.37
N GLU A 458 4.36 -18.29 -10.41
CA GLU A 458 2.98 -18.68 -10.63
C GLU A 458 2.05 -17.67 -9.93
N LEU A 459 1.16 -17.05 -10.70
CA LEU A 459 0.20 -16.09 -10.18
C LEU A 459 -1.09 -16.80 -9.80
N ARG A 460 -1.41 -16.83 -8.51
CA ARG A 460 -2.62 -17.44 -7.93
C ARG A 460 -2.88 -18.89 -8.38
N GLY A 461 -1.84 -19.68 -8.62
CA GLY A 461 -1.96 -21.06 -9.08
C GLY A 461 -2.55 -21.23 -10.49
N ALA A 462 -2.63 -20.16 -11.29
CA ALA A 462 -3.33 -20.19 -12.57
C ALA A 462 -2.52 -19.65 -13.76
N VAL A 463 -1.59 -18.72 -13.54
CA VAL A 463 -0.82 -18.09 -14.62
C VAL A 463 0.67 -18.17 -14.31
N THR A 464 1.40 -18.96 -15.08
CA THR A 464 2.86 -19.06 -14.98
C THR A 464 3.53 -18.03 -15.88
N ILE A 465 4.48 -17.26 -15.36
CA ILE A 465 5.29 -16.30 -16.11
C ILE A 465 6.77 -16.63 -15.94
N ASP A 466 7.45 -16.94 -17.05
CA ASP A 466 8.91 -17.03 -17.09
C ASP A 466 9.50 -15.71 -17.57
N PRO A 467 10.14 -14.92 -16.67
CA PRO A 467 10.65 -13.59 -16.98
C PRO A 467 11.76 -13.58 -18.04
N ARG A 468 12.39 -14.74 -18.30
CA ARG A 468 13.44 -14.86 -19.34
C ARG A 468 12.88 -14.95 -20.74
N ARG A 469 11.68 -15.51 -20.88
CA ARG A 469 11.07 -15.87 -22.17
C ARG A 469 9.88 -15.01 -22.52
N GLN A 470 9.22 -14.45 -21.50
CA GLN A 470 7.96 -13.72 -21.64
C GLN A 470 8.12 -12.28 -21.17
N ASP A 471 7.55 -11.35 -21.90
CA ASP A 471 7.34 -9.99 -21.42
C ASP A 471 6.19 -10.00 -20.41
N PHE A 472 6.49 -9.71 -19.16
CA PHE A 472 5.52 -9.71 -18.07
C PHE A 472 4.33 -8.79 -18.36
N PHE A 473 4.60 -7.57 -18.86
CA PHE A 473 3.55 -6.60 -19.14
C PHE A 473 2.58 -7.12 -20.21
N ARG A 474 3.13 -7.66 -21.28
CA ARG A 474 2.35 -8.26 -22.35
C ARG A 474 1.58 -9.50 -21.88
N THR A 475 2.25 -10.40 -21.17
CA THR A 475 1.65 -11.64 -20.68
C THR A 475 0.45 -11.38 -19.79
N VAL A 476 0.56 -10.43 -18.84
CA VAL A 476 -0.55 -10.09 -17.94
C VAL A 476 -1.76 -9.53 -18.70
N ILE A 477 -1.54 -8.73 -19.77
CA ILE A 477 -2.63 -8.22 -20.61
C ILE A 477 -3.30 -9.35 -21.39
N GLU A 478 -2.51 -10.24 -21.99
CA GLU A 478 -3.00 -11.36 -22.77
C GLU A 478 -3.77 -12.37 -21.91
N GLU A 479 -3.27 -12.69 -20.72
CA GLU A 479 -3.95 -13.56 -19.77
C GLU A 479 -5.30 -12.98 -19.30
N ARG A 480 -5.39 -11.68 -19.06
CA ARG A 480 -6.67 -11.03 -18.75
C ARG A 480 -7.70 -11.19 -19.88
N LYS A 481 -7.27 -11.12 -21.14
CA LYS A 481 -8.16 -11.40 -22.29
C LYS A 481 -8.60 -12.85 -22.34
N ARG A 482 -7.69 -13.80 -22.07
CA ARG A 482 -7.99 -15.25 -22.06
C ARG A 482 -8.96 -15.64 -20.94
N LEU A 483 -8.88 -14.96 -19.79
CA LEU A 483 -9.77 -15.21 -18.66
C LEU A 483 -11.24 -14.97 -19.01
N ALA A 484 -11.55 -14.02 -19.87
CA ALA A 484 -12.93 -13.74 -20.27
C ALA A 484 -13.62 -14.96 -20.90
N SER A 485 -12.87 -15.83 -21.60
CA SER A 485 -13.36 -17.04 -22.25
C SER A 485 -13.04 -18.34 -21.49
N ASN A 486 -12.38 -18.26 -20.33
CA ASN A 486 -11.99 -19.46 -19.57
C ASN A 486 -13.18 -20.04 -18.78
N THR A 487 -13.76 -21.15 -19.28
CA THR A 487 -14.88 -21.85 -18.65
C THR A 487 -14.48 -22.85 -17.57
N ALA A 488 -13.17 -23.16 -17.43
CA ALA A 488 -12.67 -24.09 -16.42
C ALA A 488 -12.69 -23.48 -14.99
N LEU A 489 -12.67 -22.15 -14.88
CA LEU A 489 -12.77 -21.43 -13.63
C LEU A 489 -14.22 -21.01 -13.36
N SER A 490 -14.61 -20.96 -12.09
CA SER A 490 -15.89 -20.35 -11.69
C SER A 490 -15.94 -18.86 -12.07
N ALA A 491 -17.14 -18.30 -12.24
CA ALA A 491 -17.30 -16.87 -12.54
C ALA A 491 -16.65 -15.97 -11.48
N GLU A 492 -16.74 -16.38 -10.22
CA GLU A 492 -16.14 -15.66 -9.08
C GLU A 492 -14.61 -15.71 -9.13
N GLU A 493 -14.01 -16.86 -9.37
CA GLU A 493 -12.56 -16.99 -9.46
C GLU A 493 -11.99 -16.26 -10.68
N ARG A 494 -12.67 -16.30 -11.84
CA ARG A 494 -12.30 -15.47 -13.00
C ARG A 494 -12.27 -13.99 -12.66
N HIS A 495 -13.30 -13.52 -11.96
CA HIS A 495 -13.38 -12.12 -11.57
C HIS A 495 -12.25 -11.72 -10.60
N ARG A 496 -11.95 -12.56 -9.61
CA ARG A 496 -10.86 -12.33 -8.65
C ARG A 496 -9.50 -12.34 -9.33
N LEU A 497 -9.26 -13.30 -10.22
CA LEU A 497 -8.01 -13.39 -10.97
C LEU A 497 -7.84 -12.21 -11.93
N ASP A 498 -8.89 -11.80 -12.68
CA ASP A 498 -8.82 -10.59 -13.54
C ASP A 498 -8.48 -9.34 -12.71
N LYS A 499 -9.12 -9.17 -11.55
CA LYS A 499 -8.79 -8.05 -10.66
C LYS A 499 -7.36 -8.10 -10.14
N ALA A 500 -6.89 -9.27 -9.70
CA ALA A 500 -5.52 -9.45 -9.21
C ALA A 500 -4.50 -9.13 -10.32
N LEU A 501 -4.71 -9.65 -11.52
CA LEU A 501 -3.86 -9.34 -12.68
C LEU A 501 -3.90 -7.85 -13.05
N LYS A 502 -5.05 -7.20 -12.99
CA LYS A 502 -5.18 -5.75 -13.23
C LYS A 502 -4.37 -4.94 -12.21
N VAL A 503 -4.54 -5.26 -10.94
CA VAL A 503 -3.81 -4.60 -9.84
C VAL A 503 -2.31 -4.81 -9.99
N LEU A 504 -1.89 -6.03 -10.30
CA LEU A 504 -0.49 -6.36 -10.49
C LEU A 504 0.12 -5.65 -11.70
N ALA A 505 -0.60 -5.64 -12.83
CA ALA A 505 -0.20 -4.92 -14.04
C ALA A 505 0.06 -3.44 -13.76
N ASN A 506 -0.88 -2.78 -13.09
CA ASN A 506 -0.77 -1.38 -12.73
C ASN A 506 0.40 -1.15 -11.75
N ALA A 507 0.44 -1.94 -10.68
CA ALA A 507 1.45 -1.80 -9.64
C ALA A 507 2.89 -1.95 -10.16
N THR A 508 3.13 -2.83 -11.11
CA THR A 508 4.45 -3.03 -11.74
C THR A 508 4.78 -2.00 -12.80
N SER A 509 3.80 -1.23 -13.27
CA SER A 509 3.98 -0.22 -14.33
C SER A 509 4.34 1.17 -13.81
N TYR A 510 4.22 1.44 -12.52
CA TYR A 510 4.40 2.79 -11.94
C TYR A 510 5.84 3.13 -11.49
N GLY A 511 6.85 2.43 -11.96
CA GLY A 511 8.25 2.73 -11.61
C GLY A 511 8.61 2.50 -10.14
N ILE A 512 8.08 1.46 -9.55
CA ILE A 512 8.05 1.15 -8.14
C ILE A 512 9.41 0.86 -7.46
N PHE A 513 10.50 0.83 -8.18
CA PHE A 513 11.83 0.57 -7.63
C PHE A 513 12.69 1.81 -7.41
N ALA A 514 12.22 3.00 -7.72
CA ALA A 514 12.92 4.23 -7.41
C ALA A 514 12.39 4.78 -6.07
N GLU A 515 13.10 4.50 -4.99
CA GLU A 515 12.91 5.20 -3.72
C GLU A 515 13.99 6.28 -3.63
N MET A 516 13.57 7.53 -3.59
CA MET A 516 14.45 8.65 -3.23
C MET A 516 14.24 8.91 -1.74
N LEU A 517 15.26 8.64 -0.97
CA LEU A 517 15.35 8.97 0.45
C LEU A 517 15.80 10.42 0.61
#